data_31c973a5cae4cbab674b5e7511e2ce58
#
_entry.id   31c973a5cae4cbab674b5e7511e2ce58
#
_cell.length_a   1.000
_cell.length_b   1.000
_cell.length_c   1.000
_cell.angle_alpha   90.00
_cell.angle_beta   90.00
_cell.angle_gamma   90.00
#
_symmetry.space_group_name_H-M   'P 1'
#
loop_
_entity.id
_entity.type
_entity.pdbx_description
1 polymer ?
#
loop_
_entity_poly.entity_id
_entity_poly.type
_entity_poly.pdbx_seq_one_letter_code
_entity_poly.pdbx_strand_id
1 'polypeptide(L)'
;RLVRSLGNVFDLPFSRIQFTPDLMPADVTGTNIITKDENGNSKFEFQKGPIFSNIVLADEINRATPKTQAALLEAMQEHKVTVMGVTRKMDEPFFVLATQNPIEQDGTYPLPEAQMDRFMFKILVPNPSAEELGQIVTMTQKTMDETSKAACNGEELLKMREVAKTIPIASDVLEYAMRM
;
A
#
# COMPACT_ATOMS: atom_id res chain seq x y z
N ARG A 1 0.48 -12.27 -4.72
CA ARG A 1 0.66 -13.30 -3.65
C ARG A 1 1.59 -12.78 -2.55
N LEU A 2 2.85 -12.39 -2.84
CA LEU A 2 3.86 -11.95 -1.87
C LEU A 2 3.30 -10.93 -0.84
N VAL A 3 2.67 -9.85 -1.28
CA VAL A 3 2.17 -8.78 -0.39
C VAL A 3 1.07 -9.29 0.56
N ARG A 4 0.21 -10.18 0.09
CA ARG A 4 -0.80 -10.81 0.94
C ARG A 4 -0.15 -11.72 1.99
N SER A 5 0.91 -12.44 1.62
CA SER A 5 1.66 -13.26 2.56
C SER A 5 2.34 -12.42 3.65
N LEU A 6 2.79 -11.20 3.32
CA LEU A 6 3.31 -10.26 4.33
C LEU A 6 2.25 -9.90 5.38
N GLY A 7 0.99 -9.67 4.97
CA GLY A 7 -0.11 -9.45 5.91
C GLY A 7 -0.28 -10.61 6.89
N ASN A 8 -0.22 -11.85 6.40
CA ASN A 8 -0.32 -13.03 7.25
C ASN A 8 0.89 -13.17 8.20
N VAL A 9 2.12 -12.92 7.70
CA VAL A 9 3.36 -13.04 8.48
C VAL A 9 3.41 -12.02 9.62
N PHE A 10 2.88 -10.82 9.41
CA PHE A 10 2.86 -9.74 10.39
C PHE A 10 1.55 -9.64 11.18
N ASP A 11 0.61 -10.55 10.93
CA ASP A 11 -0.74 -10.53 11.53
C ASP A 11 -1.41 -9.15 11.38
N LEU A 12 -1.34 -8.60 10.18
CA LEU A 12 -1.84 -7.28 9.86
C LEU A 12 -2.91 -7.32 8.76
N PRO A 13 -3.96 -6.49 8.88
CA PRO A 13 -4.95 -6.31 7.83
C PRO A 13 -4.31 -5.92 6.50
N PHE A 14 -4.72 -6.63 5.44
CA PHE A 14 -4.27 -6.42 4.07
C PHE A 14 -5.45 -6.04 3.18
N SER A 15 -5.24 -5.04 2.31
CA SER A 15 -6.16 -4.73 1.22
C SER A 15 -5.43 -4.56 -0.11
N ARG A 16 -6.15 -4.86 -1.20
CA ARG A 16 -5.69 -4.58 -2.57
C ARG A 16 -6.64 -3.59 -3.21
N ILE A 17 -6.09 -2.53 -3.76
CA ILE A 17 -6.81 -1.53 -4.55
C ILE A 17 -6.34 -1.67 -5.99
N GLN A 18 -7.23 -2.10 -6.88
CA GLN A 18 -6.96 -2.09 -8.32
C GLN A 18 -7.26 -0.69 -8.83
N PHE A 19 -6.22 0.01 -9.30
CA PHE A 19 -6.38 1.33 -9.87
C PHE A 19 -6.86 1.23 -11.31
N THR A 20 -7.95 1.91 -11.61
CA THR A 20 -8.60 1.98 -12.93
C THR A 20 -8.92 3.43 -13.28
N PRO A 21 -9.12 3.79 -14.56
CA PRO A 21 -9.40 5.17 -14.96
C PRO A 21 -10.66 5.78 -14.31
N ASP A 22 -11.62 4.95 -13.95
CA ASP A 22 -12.89 5.32 -13.32
C ASP A 22 -12.86 5.32 -11.79
N LEU A 23 -11.78 4.83 -11.17
CA LEU A 23 -11.63 4.80 -9.72
C LEU A 23 -11.62 6.22 -9.14
N MET A 24 -12.51 6.49 -8.21
CA MET A 24 -12.63 7.77 -7.54
C MET A 24 -11.83 7.82 -6.21
N PRO A 25 -11.41 8.99 -5.75
CA PRO A 25 -10.76 9.13 -4.43
C PRO A 25 -11.59 8.54 -3.28
N ALA A 26 -12.92 8.65 -3.35
CA ALA A 26 -13.82 8.11 -2.33
C ALA A 26 -13.80 6.58 -2.27
N ASP A 27 -13.53 5.90 -3.38
CA ASP A 27 -13.39 4.44 -3.42
C ASP A 27 -12.13 3.98 -2.66
N VAL A 28 -11.11 4.83 -2.60
CA VAL A 28 -9.86 4.60 -1.88
C VAL A 28 -10.01 4.97 -0.40
N THR A 29 -10.51 6.17 -0.11
CA THR A 29 -10.54 6.75 1.24
C THR A 29 -11.78 6.40 2.04
N GLY A 30 -12.84 5.97 1.38
CA GLY A 30 -14.16 5.80 1.98
C GLY A 30 -15.03 7.03 1.85
N THR A 31 -16.27 6.90 2.24
CA THR A 31 -17.32 7.92 2.10
C THR A 31 -18.34 7.83 3.23
N ASN A 32 -19.11 8.89 3.42
CA ASN A 32 -20.26 8.84 4.31
C ASN A 32 -21.45 8.19 3.59
N ILE A 33 -22.05 7.22 4.25
CA ILE A 33 -23.29 6.59 3.83
C ILE A 33 -24.44 7.00 4.76
N ILE A 34 -25.65 6.96 4.25
CA ILE A 34 -26.85 7.18 5.06
C ILE A 34 -27.30 5.81 5.59
N THR A 35 -27.27 5.67 6.91
CA THR A 35 -27.81 4.50 7.60
C THR A 35 -29.04 4.89 8.43
N LYS A 36 -29.86 3.93 8.80
CA LYS A 36 -30.97 4.15 9.75
C LYS A 36 -30.54 3.72 11.13
N ASP A 37 -30.85 4.56 12.12
CA ASP A 37 -30.69 4.20 13.53
C ASP A 37 -31.82 3.23 13.98
N GLU A 38 -31.74 2.77 15.23
CA GLU A 38 -32.72 1.86 15.85
C GLU A 38 -34.14 2.45 15.88
N ASN A 39 -34.26 3.78 15.80
CA ASN A 39 -35.53 4.52 15.81
C ASN A 39 -36.03 4.82 14.37
N GLY A 40 -35.33 4.35 13.32
CA GLY A 40 -35.68 4.59 11.93
C GLY A 40 -35.24 5.93 11.37
N ASN A 41 -34.53 6.79 12.13
CA ASN A 41 -34.02 8.07 11.66
C ASN A 41 -32.77 7.89 10.80
N SER A 42 -32.64 8.72 9.76
CA SER A 42 -31.43 8.71 8.92
C SER A 42 -30.27 9.36 9.65
N LYS A 43 -29.12 8.67 9.69
CA LYS A 43 -27.84 9.21 10.19
C LYS A 43 -26.75 9.02 9.13
N PHE A 44 -25.77 9.91 9.13
CA PHE A 44 -24.57 9.73 8.33
C PHE A 44 -23.57 8.86 9.10
N GLU A 45 -23.06 7.84 8.45
CA GLU A 45 -22.02 6.96 8.98
C GLU A 45 -20.87 6.87 7.99
N PHE A 46 -19.64 7.00 8.50
CA PHE A 46 -18.47 6.88 7.64
C PHE A 46 -18.13 5.42 7.39
N GLN A 47 -18.20 5.02 6.12
CA GLN A 47 -17.71 3.73 5.67
C GLN A 47 -16.24 3.86 5.28
N LYS A 48 -15.36 3.22 6.05
CA LYS A 48 -13.92 3.20 5.78
C LYS A 48 -13.64 2.58 4.41
N GLY A 49 -12.78 3.24 3.62
CA GLY A 49 -12.25 2.68 2.38
C GLY A 49 -11.10 1.70 2.62
N PRO A 50 -10.65 1.01 1.56
CA PRO A 50 -9.60 -0.01 1.66
C PRO A 50 -8.24 0.53 2.13
N ILE A 51 -8.02 1.84 2.06
CA ILE A 51 -6.79 2.48 2.54
C ILE A 51 -6.61 2.35 4.06
N PHE A 52 -7.67 2.10 4.82
CA PHE A 52 -7.61 1.91 6.27
C PHE A 52 -7.12 0.52 6.71
N SER A 53 -6.43 -0.19 5.83
CA SER A 53 -5.69 -1.41 6.17
C SER A 53 -4.21 -1.06 6.45
N ASN A 54 -3.55 -1.89 7.27
CA ASN A 54 -2.14 -1.67 7.60
C ASN A 54 -1.20 -1.93 6.42
N ILE A 55 -1.54 -2.91 5.57
CA ILE A 55 -0.79 -3.21 4.35
C ILE A 55 -1.71 -3.02 3.16
N VAL A 56 -1.34 -2.11 2.28
CA VAL A 56 -2.11 -1.77 1.07
C VAL A 56 -1.29 -2.07 -0.17
N LEU A 57 -1.85 -2.84 -1.09
CA LEU A 57 -1.33 -3.01 -2.44
C LEU A 57 -2.12 -2.11 -3.40
N ALA A 58 -1.47 -1.05 -3.85
CA ALA A 58 -1.98 -0.18 -4.92
C ALA A 58 -1.55 -0.76 -6.28
N ASP A 59 -2.43 -1.53 -6.89
CA ASP A 59 -2.10 -2.26 -8.11
C ASP A 59 -2.40 -1.40 -9.33
N GLU A 60 -1.43 -1.25 -10.24
CA GLU A 60 -1.47 -0.42 -11.44
C GLU A 60 -1.81 1.05 -11.15
N ILE A 61 -1.12 1.67 -10.17
CA ILE A 61 -1.40 3.03 -9.69
C ILE A 61 -1.41 4.08 -10.82
N ASN A 62 -0.63 3.85 -11.88
CA ASN A 62 -0.54 4.73 -13.04
C ASN A 62 -1.80 4.72 -13.93
N ARG A 63 -2.77 3.82 -13.71
CA ARG A 63 -4.03 3.78 -14.48
C ARG A 63 -5.08 4.74 -13.96
N ALA A 64 -5.04 5.12 -12.69
CA ALA A 64 -6.00 6.07 -12.15
C ALA A 64 -5.59 7.51 -12.38
N THR A 65 -6.57 8.41 -12.34
CA THR A 65 -6.35 9.85 -12.48
C THR A 65 -5.43 10.40 -11.40
N PRO A 66 -4.71 11.51 -11.64
CA PRO A 66 -3.84 12.14 -10.65
C PRO A 66 -4.57 12.50 -9.34
N LYS A 67 -5.86 12.81 -9.41
CA LYS A 67 -6.68 13.10 -8.24
C LYS A 67 -6.84 11.88 -7.33
N THR A 68 -7.03 10.71 -7.90
CA THR A 68 -7.14 9.45 -7.15
C THR A 68 -5.79 9.01 -6.60
N GLN A 69 -4.72 9.14 -7.41
CA GLN A 69 -3.35 8.90 -6.94
C GLN A 69 -3.00 9.78 -5.74
N ALA A 70 -3.33 11.08 -5.80
CA ALA A 70 -3.06 12.02 -4.72
C ALA A 70 -3.71 11.61 -3.39
N ALA A 71 -4.90 11.04 -3.41
CA ALA A 71 -5.57 10.57 -2.19
C ALA A 71 -4.76 9.48 -1.45
N LEU A 72 -4.16 8.54 -2.19
CA LEU A 72 -3.28 7.52 -1.61
C LEU A 72 -1.96 8.14 -1.11
N LEU A 73 -1.33 9.00 -1.92
CA LEU A 73 -0.04 9.60 -1.62
C LEU A 73 -0.11 10.56 -0.41
N GLU A 74 -1.23 11.28 -0.26
CA GLU A 74 -1.48 12.10 0.93
C GLU A 74 -1.57 11.24 2.19
N ALA A 75 -2.32 10.14 2.12
CA ALA A 75 -2.44 9.22 3.24
C ALA A 75 -1.10 8.59 3.64
N MET A 76 -0.23 8.27 2.67
CA MET A 76 1.12 7.76 2.93
C MET A 76 1.99 8.79 3.67
N GLN A 77 1.87 10.07 3.33
CA GLN A 77 2.68 11.13 3.92
C GLN A 77 2.16 11.56 5.29
N GLU A 78 0.85 11.75 5.39
CA GLU A 78 0.23 12.38 6.56
C GLU A 78 -0.25 11.37 7.61
N HIS A 79 -0.29 10.07 7.28
CA HIS A 79 -0.87 8.99 8.11
C HIS A 79 -2.30 9.32 8.60
N LYS A 80 -3.01 10.10 7.81
CA LYS A 80 -4.40 10.51 8.06
C LYS A 80 -5.13 10.79 6.74
N VAL A 81 -6.43 10.71 6.79
CA VAL A 81 -7.32 10.99 5.66
C VAL A 81 -8.41 11.96 6.11
N THR A 82 -8.65 13.01 5.33
CA THR A 82 -9.72 13.96 5.58
C THR A 82 -10.86 13.75 4.58
N VAL A 83 -12.02 13.31 5.08
CA VAL A 83 -13.22 13.11 4.28
C VAL A 83 -14.34 13.98 4.85
N MET A 84 -14.94 14.82 4.00
CA MET A 84 -16.03 15.75 4.38
C MET A 84 -15.70 16.59 5.61
N GLY A 85 -14.48 17.12 5.69
CA GLY A 85 -14.01 17.98 6.79
C GLY A 85 -13.65 17.25 8.09
N VAL A 86 -13.79 15.92 8.15
CA VAL A 86 -13.42 15.12 9.32
C VAL A 86 -12.11 14.38 9.03
N THR A 87 -11.08 14.69 9.82
CA THR A 87 -9.77 14.02 9.73
C THR A 87 -9.77 12.75 10.56
N ARG A 88 -9.35 11.65 9.95
CA ARG A 88 -9.25 10.32 10.56
C ARG A 88 -7.82 9.84 10.47
N LYS A 89 -7.26 9.44 11.61
CA LYS A 89 -5.93 8.81 11.66
C LYS A 89 -6.00 7.39 11.12
N MET A 90 -4.90 6.97 10.52
CA MET A 90 -4.70 5.60 10.09
C MET A 90 -4.01 4.81 11.19
N ASP A 91 -4.31 3.51 11.25
CA ASP A 91 -3.67 2.61 12.19
C ASP A 91 -2.22 2.33 11.74
N GLU A 92 -1.30 2.30 12.69
CA GLU A 92 0.10 1.96 12.43
C GLU A 92 0.43 0.52 12.86
N PRO A 93 1.39 -0.15 12.21
CA PRO A 93 2.17 0.33 11.06
C PRO A 93 1.33 0.43 9.79
N PHE A 94 1.58 1.46 8.96
CA PHE A 94 0.94 1.63 7.67
C PHE A 94 2.00 1.51 6.56
N PHE A 95 1.77 0.62 5.62
CA PHE A 95 2.71 0.30 4.55
C PHE A 95 2.00 0.13 3.21
N VAL A 96 2.51 0.83 2.20
CA VAL A 96 1.96 0.78 0.85
C VAL A 96 2.99 0.22 -0.12
N LEU A 97 2.56 -0.75 -0.91
CA LEU A 97 3.25 -1.21 -2.10
C LEU A 97 2.45 -0.79 -3.31
N ALA A 98 3.10 -0.20 -4.28
CA ALA A 98 2.46 0.16 -5.55
C ALA A 98 3.09 -0.60 -6.70
N THR A 99 2.27 -0.99 -7.69
CA THR A 99 2.76 -1.50 -8.96
C THR A 99 2.45 -0.52 -10.08
N GLN A 100 3.32 -0.49 -11.08
CA GLN A 100 3.10 0.20 -12.34
C GLN A 100 3.32 -0.77 -13.49
N ASN A 101 2.48 -0.70 -14.51
CA ASN A 101 2.72 -1.40 -15.76
C ASN A 101 3.28 -0.39 -16.77
N PRO A 102 4.58 -0.46 -17.12
CA PRO A 102 5.20 0.50 -18.03
C PRO A 102 4.82 0.27 -19.50
N ILE A 103 4.25 -0.89 -19.84
CA ILE A 103 3.97 -1.29 -21.23
C ILE A 103 2.72 -0.59 -21.77
N GLU A 104 1.72 -0.37 -20.92
CA GLU A 104 0.50 0.34 -21.28
C GLU A 104 0.74 1.85 -21.22
N GLN A 105 0.94 2.49 -22.36
CA GLN A 105 1.12 3.95 -22.44
C GLN A 105 -0.21 4.70 -22.62
N ASP A 106 -1.18 4.08 -23.30
CA ASP A 106 -2.47 4.70 -23.55
C ASP A 106 -3.35 4.70 -22.29
N GLY A 107 -3.85 5.87 -21.91
CA GLY A 107 -4.74 6.04 -20.76
C GLY A 107 -4.05 5.88 -19.40
N THR A 108 -2.73 6.07 -19.32
CA THR A 108 -1.99 6.05 -18.06
C THR A 108 -1.52 7.44 -17.63
N TYR A 109 -1.38 7.62 -16.32
CA TYR A 109 -0.89 8.83 -15.69
C TYR A 109 0.35 8.48 -14.86
N PRO A 110 1.56 8.62 -15.43
CA PRO A 110 2.79 8.31 -14.72
C PRO A 110 2.93 9.20 -13.48
N LEU A 111 3.45 8.64 -12.39
CA LEU A 111 3.75 9.40 -11.19
C LEU A 111 4.93 10.34 -11.46
N PRO A 112 4.82 11.65 -11.17
CA PRO A 112 5.95 12.56 -11.18
C PRO A 112 7.04 12.12 -10.20
N GLU A 113 8.31 12.46 -10.48
CA GLU A 113 9.46 12.09 -9.62
C GLU A 113 9.26 12.52 -8.17
N ALA A 114 8.81 13.74 -7.92
CA ALA A 114 8.50 14.24 -6.57
C ALA A 114 7.43 13.43 -5.81
N GLN A 115 6.60 12.68 -6.51
CA GLN A 115 5.62 11.77 -5.90
C GLN A 115 6.21 10.36 -5.70
N MET A 116 7.16 9.96 -6.55
CA MET A 116 7.88 8.69 -6.39
C MET A 116 8.81 8.70 -5.19
N ASP A 117 9.34 9.85 -4.77
CA ASP A 117 10.18 10.02 -3.57
C ASP A 117 9.51 9.60 -2.25
N ARG A 118 8.18 9.45 -2.26
CA ARG A 118 7.43 8.94 -1.10
C ARG A 118 7.58 7.42 -0.92
N PHE A 119 8.09 6.74 -1.93
CA PHE A 119 8.41 5.32 -1.88
C PHE A 119 9.88 5.13 -1.58
N MET A 120 10.19 4.34 -0.55
CA MET A 120 11.58 4.08 -0.12
C MET A 120 12.39 3.36 -1.21
N PHE A 121 11.73 2.50 -1.99
CA PHE A 121 12.37 1.71 -3.05
C PHE A 121 11.57 1.73 -4.33
N LYS A 122 12.28 1.80 -5.45
CA LYS A 122 11.77 1.49 -6.79
C LYS A 122 12.45 0.22 -7.28
N ILE A 123 11.66 -0.83 -7.44
CA ILE A 123 12.14 -2.14 -7.86
C ILE A 123 11.73 -2.38 -9.31
N LEU A 124 12.72 -2.66 -10.16
CA LEU A 124 12.47 -3.10 -11.52
C LEU A 124 12.38 -4.62 -11.53
N VAL A 125 11.25 -5.13 -12.02
CA VAL A 125 11.03 -6.58 -12.16
C VAL A 125 11.30 -6.93 -13.62
N PRO A 126 12.42 -7.62 -13.93
CA PRO A 126 12.71 -8.04 -15.29
C PRO A 126 11.78 -9.19 -15.71
N ASN A 127 11.71 -9.45 -17.00
CA ASN A 127 11.05 -10.63 -17.51
C ASN A 127 11.78 -11.90 -17.00
N PRO A 128 11.03 -12.93 -16.59
CA PRO A 128 11.64 -14.17 -16.12
C PRO A 128 12.39 -14.89 -17.25
N SER A 129 13.46 -15.58 -16.90
CA SER A 129 14.18 -16.46 -17.79
C SER A 129 13.34 -17.67 -18.21
N ALA A 130 13.77 -18.40 -19.24
CA ALA A 130 13.08 -19.62 -19.68
C ALA A 130 13.04 -20.70 -18.58
N GLU A 131 14.07 -20.78 -17.74
CA GLU A 131 14.13 -21.71 -16.61
C GLU A 131 13.12 -21.31 -15.52
N GLU A 132 13.07 -20.03 -15.16
CA GLU A 132 12.10 -19.49 -14.18
C GLU A 132 10.65 -19.66 -14.68
N LEU A 133 10.40 -19.47 -15.98
CA LEU A 133 9.10 -19.74 -16.58
C LEU A 133 8.70 -21.20 -16.42
N GLY A 134 9.63 -22.15 -16.64
CA GLY A 134 9.39 -23.56 -16.41
C GLY A 134 9.03 -23.87 -14.94
N GLN A 135 9.72 -23.24 -14.00
CA GLN A 135 9.41 -23.37 -12.57
C GLN A 135 8.02 -22.80 -12.24
N ILE A 136 7.66 -21.63 -12.78
CA ILE A 136 6.34 -21.01 -12.58
C ILE A 136 5.23 -21.95 -13.08
N VAL A 137 5.37 -22.51 -14.27
CA VAL A 137 4.38 -23.48 -14.81
C VAL A 137 4.22 -24.68 -13.88
N THR A 138 5.33 -25.24 -13.41
CA THR A 138 5.32 -26.38 -12.49
C THR A 138 4.66 -26.05 -11.15
N MET A 139 4.96 -24.87 -10.60
CA MET A 139 4.38 -24.40 -9.34
C MET A 139 2.88 -24.08 -9.44
N THR A 140 2.42 -23.59 -10.57
CA THR A 140 0.98 -23.30 -10.77
C THR A 140 0.12 -24.56 -10.92
N GLN A 141 0.71 -25.67 -11.31
CA GLN A 141 0.03 -26.96 -11.39
C GLN A 141 -0.11 -27.65 -10.03
N LYS A 142 0.72 -27.28 -9.06
CA LYS A 142 0.63 -27.80 -7.69
C LYS A 142 -0.29 -26.86 -6.88
N THR A 143 -1.36 -27.42 -6.31
CA THR A 143 -2.19 -26.70 -5.34
C THR A 143 -1.39 -26.56 -4.05
N MET A 144 -0.57 -25.49 -3.96
CA MET A 144 0.16 -25.19 -2.73
C MET A 144 -0.68 -24.22 -1.90
N ASP A 145 -1.44 -24.75 -0.98
CA ASP A 145 -2.04 -24.02 0.13
C ASP A 145 -0.98 -23.79 1.23
N GLU A 146 0.08 -23.07 0.90
CA GLU A 146 1.00 -22.58 1.92
C GLU A 146 0.43 -21.32 2.54
N THR A 147 -0.34 -21.48 3.61
CA THR A 147 -0.69 -20.37 4.50
C THR A 147 0.54 -20.05 5.35
N SER A 148 1.17 -18.91 5.10
CA SER A 148 2.24 -18.40 5.97
C SER A 148 1.68 -18.22 7.38
N LYS A 149 2.41 -18.71 8.39
CA LYS A 149 2.08 -18.48 9.80
C LYS A 149 2.56 -17.09 10.21
N ALA A 150 1.85 -16.47 11.16
CA ALA A 150 2.30 -15.23 11.77
C ALA A 150 3.64 -15.45 12.48
N ALA A 151 4.63 -14.60 12.17
CA ALA A 151 5.95 -14.59 12.78
C ALA A 151 6.10 -13.47 13.82
N CYS A 152 5.40 -12.35 13.63
CA CYS A 152 5.34 -11.23 14.57
C CYS A 152 4.04 -10.46 14.36
N ASN A 153 3.76 -9.51 15.24
CA ASN A 153 2.58 -8.65 15.15
C ASN A 153 2.98 -7.17 14.90
N GLY A 154 1.99 -6.31 14.70
CA GLY A 154 2.22 -4.89 14.42
C GLY A 154 2.95 -4.14 15.52
N GLU A 155 2.71 -4.47 16.81
CA GLU A 155 3.41 -3.84 17.94
C GLU A 155 4.90 -4.18 17.95
N GLU A 156 5.23 -5.43 17.67
CA GLU A 156 6.62 -5.89 17.56
C GLU A 156 7.34 -5.20 16.41
N LEU A 157 6.68 -5.04 15.25
CA LEU A 157 7.20 -4.26 14.12
C LEU A 157 7.49 -2.81 14.50
N LEU A 158 6.59 -2.15 15.23
CA LEU A 158 6.79 -0.79 15.70
C LEU A 158 7.97 -0.70 16.68
N LYS A 159 8.12 -1.65 17.59
CA LYS A 159 9.29 -1.74 18.50
C LYS A 159 10.59 -1.93 17.72
N MET A 160 10.62 -2.81 16.71
CA MET A 160 11.78 -2.99 15.83
C MET A 160 12.13 -1.69 15.09
N ARG A 161 11.13 -0.94 14.61
CA ARG A 161 11.34 0.37 13.98
C ARG A 161 11.98 1.38 14.94
N GLU A 162 11.54 1.44 16.18
CA GLU A 162 12.16 2.32 17.19
C GLU A 162 13.61 1.91 17.50
N VAL A 163 13.88 0.62 17.65
CA VAL A 163 15.26 0.12 17.83
C VAL A 163 16.13 0.48 16.64
N ALA A 164 15.64 0.33 15.41
CA ALA A 164 16.40 0.67 14.21
C ALA A 164 16.81 2.15 14.17
N LYS A 165 16.01 3.07 14.70
CA LYS A 165 16.35 4.50 14.80
C LYS A 165 17.48 4.80 15.79
N THR A 166 17.75 3.90 16.70
CA THR A 166 18.82 4.09 17.71
C THR A 166 20.18 3.60 17.23
N ILE A 167 20.24 2.93 16.07
CA ILE A 167 21.50 2.43 15.52
C ILE A 167 22.34 3.61 15.04
N PRO A 168 23.56 3.80 15.59
CA PRO A 168 24.41 4.91 15.19
C PRO A 168 24.98 4.68 13.79
N ILE A 169 25.05 5.75 13.01
CA ILE A 169 25.73 5.75 11.71
C ILE A 169 27.15 6.30 11.93
N ALA A 170 28.17 5.55 11.50
CA ALA A 170 29.54 6.01 11.52
C ALA A 170 29.70 7.26 10.62
N SER A 171 30.51 8.21 11.06
CA SER A 171 30.70 9.50 10.36
C SER A 171 31.11 9.32 8.90
N ASP A 172 32.02 8.38 8.63
CA ASP A 172 32.48 8.10 7.26
C ASP A 172 31.36 7.57 6.34
N VAL A 173 30.46 6.75 6.90
CA VAL A 173 29.30 6.23 6.17
C VAL A 173 28.30 7.34 5.89
N LEU A 174 28.06 8.22 6.86
CA LEU A 174 27.18 9.38 6.69
C LEU A 174 27.75 10.34 5.63
N GLU A 175 29.06 10.62 5.67
CA GLU A 175 29.72 11.46 4.67
C GLU A 175 29.65 10.86 3.27
N TYR A 176 29.80 9.53 3.14
CA TYR A 176 29.65 8.84 1.88
C TYR A 176 28.21 8.98 1.32
N ALA A 177 27.20 8.78 2.16
CA ALA A 177 25.80 8.93 1.78
C ALA A 177 25.45 10.37 1.34
N MET A 178 26.09 11.39 1.96
CA MET A 178 25.87 12.80 1.61
C MET A 178 26.52 13.22 0.29
N ARG A 179 27.48 12.43 -0.21
CA ARG A 179 28.17 12.70 -1.49
C ARG A 179 27.51 12.02 -2.69
N MET A 180 26.56 11.12 -2.48
CA MET A 180 25.76 10.44 -3.53
C MET A 180 24.58 11.30 -3.97
#